data_c740aa76eb900ec75cd4b63193569483
#
_entry.id   c740aa76eb900ec75cd4b63193569483
#
_cell.length_a   1.000
_cell.length_b   1.000
_cell.length_c   1.000
_cell.angle_alpha   90.00
_cell.angle_beta   90.00
_cell.angle_gamma   90.00
#
_symmetry.space_group_name_H-M   'P 1'
#
loop_
_entity.id
_entity.type
_entity.pdbx_description
1 polymer ?
#
loop_
_entity_poly.entity_id
_entity_poly.type
_entity_poly.pdbx_seq_one_letter_code
_entity_poly.pdbx_strand_id
1 'polypeptide(L)'
;MRPMIHGNSCGDSCCLKIQNLSVEIGKESILKNINLHIHCGELVALIGPNGAGKSTLIKAILGQQEHSGVIAFSTPGQRGKKPLIGYVPQSPSFDPGDPVSVEDLFVCCMRRRPAFLRTTKTMRTKILECLDRVHATGLIDKRIGVLSGGELQRVLLALALEPIPNILILDEPLSGVDIEGQTELMDMLDELRQVYDLSIFMTTHDFSMLRRYADHVVLMDKQAVTMGSPDKILQSEAFSNAFGLKGGI
;
A
#
# COMPACT_ATOMS: atom_id res chain seq x y z
N MET A 1 7.19 24.60 -5.50
CA MET A 1 7.16 24.21 -6.92
C MET A 1 8.15 23.07 -7.06
N ARG A 2 7.66 21.81 -6.97
CA ARG A 2 8.52 20.62 -7.10
C ARG A 2 8.95 20.49 -8.55
N PRO A 3 10.23 20.22 -8.85
CA PRO A 3 10.62 19.85 -10.20
C PRO A 3 9.98 18.50 -10.51
N MET A 4 9.18 18.44 -11.57
CA MET A 4 8.74 17.17 -12.16
C MET A 4 10.00 16.50 -12.75
N ILE A 5 10.61 15.60 -11.99
CA ILE A 5 11.62 14.68 -12.51
C ILE A 5 10.84 13.46 -13.07
N HIS A 6 10.09 13.68 -14.13
CA HIS A 6 9.71 12.62 -15.03
C HIS A 6 10.92 12.34 -15.94
N GLY A 7 11.91 11.67 -15.38
CA GLY A 7 12.95 11.02 -16.14
C GLY A 7 12.40 9.79 -16.81
N ASN A 8 12.18 9.88 -18.11
CA ASN A 8 11.82 8.84 -19.06
C ASN A 8 10.41 8.26 -18.94
N SER A 9 9.54 8.88 -19.68
CA SER A 9 8.31 8.37 -20.27
C SER A 9 8.14 6.84 -20.13
N CYS A 10 7.40 6.43 -19.13
CA CYS A 10 6.57 5.26 -19.22
C CYS A 10 5.50 5.61 -20.29
N GLY A 11 5.83 5.48 -21.57
CA GLY A 11 4.88 5.72 -22.64
C GLY A 11 3.68 4.80 -22.44
N ASP A 12 2.48 5.35 -22.28
CA ASP A 12 1.17 4.71 -22.20
C ASP A 12 1.03 3.43 -21.32
N SER A 13 2.02 3.11 -20.50
CA SER A 13 2.06 1.89 -19.70
C SER A 13 1.54 2.17 -18.29
N CYS A 14 0.25 1.94 -18.06
CA CYS A 14 -0.30 1.90 -16.71
C CYS A 14 0.29 0.71 -15.94
N CYS A 15 0.83 0.92 -14.73
CA CYS A 15 1.26 -0.16 -13.85
C CYS A 15 0.10 -1.07 -13.43
N LEU A 16 -1.07 -0.48 -13.18
CA LEU A 16 -2.31 -1.17 -12.87
C LEU A 16 -3.45 -0.54 -13.67
N LYS A 17 -4.16 -1.36 -14.42
CA LYS A 17 -5.37 -0.97 -15.15
C LYS A 17 -6.52 -1.87 -14.73
N ILE A 18 -7.58 -1.25 -14.22
CA ILE A 18 -8.83 -1.92 -13.85
C ILE A 18 -9.91 -1.46 -14.82
N GLN A 19 -10.65 -2.41 -15.43
CA GLN A 19 -11.72 -2.14 -16.36
C GLN A 19 -12.96 -2.93 -16.01
N ASN A 20 -14.07 -2.23 -15.81
CA ASN A 20 -15.41 -2.78 -15.55
C ASN A 20 -15.41 -3.80 -14.39
N LEU A 21 -14.58 -3.57 -13.37
CA LEU A 21 -14.48 -4.46 -12.22
C LEU A 21 -15.77 -4.43 -11.41
N SER A 22 -16.35 -5.61 -11.18
CA SER A 22 -17.49 -5.75 -10.29
C SER A 22 -17.27 -6.93 -9.35
N VAL A 23 -17.69 -6.78 -8.10
CA VAL A 23 -17.57 -7.80 -7.04
C VAL A 23 -18.93 -7.96 -6.38
N GLU A 24 -19.38 -9.21 -6.30
CA GLU A 24 -20.58 -9.60 -5.59
C GLU A 24 -20.23 -10.54 -4.44
N ILE A 25 -20.80 -10.31 -3.27
CA ILE A 25 -20.64 -11.17 -2.09
C ILE A 25 -22.04 -11.63 -1.67
N GLY A 26 -22.31 -12.92 -1.90
CA GLY A 26 -23.65 -13.46 -1.73
C GLY A 26 -24.64 -12.86 -2.73
N LYS A 27 -25.58 -12.03 -2.25
CA LYS A 27 -26.56 -11.33 -3.10
C LYS A 27 -26.31 -9.82 -3.18
N GLU A 28 -25.27 -9.34 -2.53
CA GLU A 28 -24.94 -7.91 -2.48
C GLU A 28 -23.85 -7.56 -3.48
N SER A 29 -24.10 -6.56 -4.31
CA SER A 29 -23.10 -5.96 -5.20
C SER A 29 -22.27 -4.94 -4.42
N ILE A 30 -21.04 -5.31 -4.07
CA ILE A 30 -20.12 -4.45 -3.29
C ILE A 30 -19.43 -3.45 -4.20
N LEU A 31 -18.94 -3.92 -5.35
CA LEU A 31 -18.29 -3.07 -6.36
C LEU A 31 -19.02 -3.25 -7.68
N LYS A 32 -19.24 -2.16 -8.41
CA LYS A 32 -19.93 -2.19 -9.69
C LYS A 32 -19.23 -1.31 -10.70
N ASN A 33 -18.75 -1.93 -11.78
CA ASN A 33 -18.21 -1.27 -12.96
C ASN A 33 -17.06 -0.28 -12.64
N ILE A 34 -16.17 -0.64 -11.73
CA ILE A 34 -15.03 0.16 -11.32
C ILE A 34 -14.01 0.22 -12.45
N ASN A 35 -13.58 1.44 -12.76
CA ASN A 35 -12.51 1.71 -13.72
C ASN A 35 -11.45 2.56 -13.04
N LEU A 36 -10.18 2.12 -13.09
CA LEU A 36 -9.07 2.77 -12.42
C LEU A 36 -7.77 2.54 -13.20
N HIS A 37 -6.94 3.56 -13.28
CA HIS A 37 -5.61 3.48 -13.87
C HIS A 37 -4.60 4.06 -12.89
N ILE A 38 -3.49 3.33 -12.66
CA ILE A 38 -2.35 3.79 -11.87
C ILE A 38 -1.12 3.72 -12.77
N HIS A 39 -0.43 4.83 -12.91
CA HIS A 39 0.80 4.87 -13.70
C HIS A 39 2.00 4.47 -12.83
N CYS A 40 3.08 4.08 -13.49
CA CYS A 40 4.30 3.69 -12.79
C CYS A 40 4.90 4.88 -12.02
N GLY A 41 5.41 4.62 -10.83
CA GLY A 41 6.02 5.64 -9.99
C GLY A 41 5.04 6.58 -9.29
N GLU A 42 3.73 6.40 -9.44
CA GLU A 42 2.72 7.23 -8.76
C GLU A 42 2.38 6.72 -7.35
N LEU A 43 2.12 7.66 -6.45
CA LEU A 43 1.42 7.39 -5.19
C LEU A 43 -0.05 7.76 -5.35
N VAL A 44 -0.90 6.75 -5.31
CA VAL A 44 -2.35 6.89 -5.43
C VAL A 44 -3.02 6.54 -4.11
N ALA A 45 -3.75 7.48 -3.54
CA ALA A 45 -4.49 7.29 -2.30
C ALA A 45 -5.96 6.95 -2.57
N LEU A 46 -6.42 5.82 -2.02
CA LEU A 46 -7.82 5.40 -2.04
C LEU A 46 -8.51 5.86 -0.76
N ILE A 47 -9.48 6.73 -0.90
CA ILE A 47 -10.27 7.27 0.22
C ILE A 47 -11.75 6.93 0.04
N GLY A 48 -12.49 6.98 1.12
CA GLY A 48 -13.94 6.75 1.12
C GLY A 48 -14.44 6.34 2.50
N PRO A 49 -15.74 6.45 2.75
CA PRO A 49 -16.33 6.07 4.02
C PRO A 49 -16.16 4.57 4.32
N ASN A 50 -16.41 4.19 5.57
CA ASN A 50 -16.43 2.79 5.96
C ASN A 50 -17.55 2.05 5.20
N GLY A 51 -17.24 0.86 4.70
CA GLY A 51 -18.16 0.09 3.87
C GLY A 51 -18.22 0.51 2.39
N ALA A 52 -17.42 1.50 1.94
CA ALA A 52 -17.37 1.88 0.53
C ALA A 52 -16.78 0.82 -0.42
N GLY A 53 -16.19 -0.26 0.12
CA GLY A 53 -15.61 -1.33 -0.68
C GLY A 53 -14.10 -1.25 -0.90
N LYS A 54 -13.37 -0.37 -0.18
CA LYS A 54 -11.91 -0.19 -0.31
C LYS A 54 -11.14 -1.50 -0.14
N SER A 55 -11.34 -2.21 0.96
CA SER A 55 -10.68 -3.49 1.23
C SER A 55 -11.11 -4.59 0.25
N THR A 56 -12.36 -4.53 -0.26
CA THR A 56 -12.83 -5.45 -1.30
C THR A 56 -12.09 -5.21 -2.62
N LEU A 57 -11.87 -3.94 -2.99
CA LEU A 57 -11.07 -3.58 -4.15
C LEU A 57 -9.63 -4.08 -4.02
N ILE A 58 -8.98 -3.85 -2.87
CA ILE A 58 -7.63 -4.36 -2.59
C ILE A 58 -7.59 -5.89 -2.71
N LYS A 59 -8.52 -6.60 -2.09
CA LYS A 59 -8.59 -8.08 -2.19
C LYS A 59 -8.79 -8.56 -3.63
N ALA A 60 -9.59 -7.86 -4.44
CA ALA A 60 -9.75 -8.19 -5.85
C ALA A 60 -8.44 -7.97 -6.63
N ILE A 61 -7.72 -6.86 -6.39
CA ILE A 61 -6.41 -6.59 -6.99
C ILE A 61 -5.38 -7.67 -6.61
N LEU A 62 -5.40 -8.14 -5.35
CA LEU A 62 -4.54 -9.21 -4.86
C LEU A 62 -4.95 -10.61 -5.34
N GLY A 63 -6.07 -10.74 -6.06
CA GLY A 63 -6.61 -12.04 -6.50
C GLY A 63 -7.20 -12.88 -5.36
N GLN A 64 -7.53 -12.27 -4.22
CA GLN A 64 -8.13 -12.92 -3.05
C GLN A 64 -9.66 -12.85 -3.04
N GLN A 65 -10.26 -12.12 -3.98
CA GLN A 65 -11.69 -11.94 -4.14
C GLN A 65 -12.10 -12.20 -5.58
N GLU A 66 -13.09 -13.05 -5.78
CA GLU A 66 -13.69 -13.28 -7.10
C GLU A 66 -14.33 -12.00 -7.63
N HIS A 67 -14.13 -11.74 -8.91
CA HIS A 67 -14.61 -10.53 -9.58
C HIS A 67 -14.91 -10.79 -11.05
N SER A 68 -15.74 -9.95 -11.65
CA SER A 68 -15.86 -9.80 -13.09
C SER A 68 -15.06 -8.58 -13.55
N GLY A 69 -14.88 -8.42 -14.87
CA GLY A 69 -14.05 -7.37 -15.44
C GLY A 69 -12.58 -7.77 -15.56
N VAL A 70 -11.71 -6.78 -15.78
CA VAL A 70 -10.29 -7.02 -16.07
C VAL A 70 -9.42 -6.24 -15.09
N ILE A 71 -8.47 -6.94 -14.46
CA ILE A 71 -7.35 -6.34 -13.74
C ILE A 71 -6.09 -6.70 -14.52
N ALA A 72 -5.48 -5.69 -15.13
CA ALA A 72 -4.26 -5.85 -15.92
C ALA A 72 -3.11 -5.09 -15.27
N PHE A 73 -1.95 -5.73 -15.25
CA PHE A 73 -0.72 -5.11 -14.78
C PHE A 73 0.25 -5.01 -15.95
N SER A 74 0.98 -3.91 -16.00
CA SER A 74 2.06 -3.72 -16.97
C SER A 74 3.34 -3.39 -16.23
N THR A 75 4.42 -4.06 -16.62
CA THR A 75 5.75 -3.75 -16.12
C THR A 75 6.57 -3.23 -17.29
N PRO A 76 7.10 -2.00 -17.24
CA PRO A 76 7.93 -1.46 -18.31
C PRO A 76 9.09 -2.41 -18.61
N GLY A 77 9.29 -2.69 -19.90
CA GLY A 77 10.39 -3.56 -20.35
C GLY A 77 10.25 -5.06 -20.08
N GLN A 78 9.17 -5.52 -19.43
CA GLN A 78 8.98 -6.93 -19.06
C GLN A 78 7.66 -7.51 -19.61
N ARG A 79 7.48 -7.49 -20.93
CA ARG A 79 6.28 -8.10 -21.56
C ARG A 79 6.10 -9.56 -21.12
N GLY A 80 4.92 -9.88 -20.57
CA GLY A 80 4.52 -11.26 -20.22
C GLY A 80 4.96 -11.75 -18.84
N LYS A 81 5.68 -10.96 -18.03
CA LYS A 81 5.95 -11.31 -16.62
C LYS A 81 4.82 -10.81 -15.72
N LYS A 82 4.43 -11.63 -14.74
CA LYS A 82 3.53 -11.19 -13.69
C LYS A 82 4.24 -10.14 -12.83
N PRO A 83 3.60 -9.02 -12.49
CA PRO A 83 4.19 -8.03 -11.59
C PRO A 83 4.37 -8.63 -10.20
N LEU A 84 5.38 -8.16 -9.51
CA LEU A 84 5.53 -8.40 -8.09
C LEU A 84 4.70 -7.34 -7.34
N ILE A 85 3.85 -7.81 -6.44
CA ILE A 85 3.01 -6.96 -5.60
C ILE A 85 3.47 -7.14 -4.17
N GLY A 86 3.88 -6.05 -3.53
CA GLY A 86 4.06 -5.98 -2.09
C GLY A 86 2.73 -5.60 -1.44
N TYR A 87 2.40 -6.22 -0.31
CA TYR A 87 1.18 -5.89 0.41
C TYR A 87 1.44 -5.78 1.92
N VAL A 88 1.02 -4.67 2.49
CA VAL A 88 0.98 -4.44 3.93
C VAL A 88 -0.48 -4.34 4.35
N PRO A 89 -1.00 -5.31 5.13
CA PRO A 89 -2.37 -5.32 5.58
C PRO A 89 -2.60 -4.30 6.71
N GLN A 90 -3.85 -3.91 6.89
CA GLN A 90 -4.27 -3.10 8.01
C GLN A 90 -3.97 -3.81 9.33
N SER A 91 -3.12 -3.19 10.15
CA SER A 91 -2.81 -3.54 11.55
C SER A 91 -2.91 -5.04 11.90
N PRO A 92 -1.99 -5.90 11.43
CA PRO A 92 -1.96 -7.26 11.93
C PRO A 92 -1.69 -7.23 13.44
N SER A 93 -2.58 -7.86 14.20
CA SER A 93 -2.41 -7.96 15.65
C SER A 93 -1.48 -9.13 15.99
N PHE A 94 -0.43 -8.84 16.75
CA PHE A 94 0.43 -9.85 17.35
C PHE A 94 0.20 -9.86 18.87
N ASP A 95 0.18 -11.04 19.46
CA ASP A 95 0.08 -11.14 20.92
C ASP A 95 1.41 -10.67 21.55
N PRO A 96 1.38 -9.73 22.52
CA PRO A 96 2.59 -9.32 23.23
C PRO A 96 3.33 -10.49 23.93
N GLY A 97 2.65 -11.59 24.18
CA GLY A 97 3.20 -12.82 24.73
C GLY A 97 3.92 -13.72 23.72
N ASP A 98 3.73 -13.49 22.43
CA ASP A 98 4.33 -14.30 21.39
C ASP A 98 5.87 -14.20 21.41
N PRO A 99 6.59 -15.32 21.44
CA PRO A 99 8.06 -15.33 21.47
C PRO A 99 8.70 -15.02 20.12
N VAL A 100 7.93 -14.62 19.11
CA VAL A 100 8.38 -14.42 17.73
C VAL A 100 9.15 -13.11 17.62
N SER A 101 10.42 -13.17 17.19
CA SER A 101 11.24 -11.99 16.87
C SER A 101 11.00 -11.50 15.43
N VAL A 102 11.47 -10.28 15.16
CA VAL A 102 11.50 -9.73 13.78
C VAL A 102 12.31 -10.65 12.87
N GLU A 103 13.47 -11.15 13.33
CA GLU A 103 14.27 -12.12 12.56
C GLU A 103 13.48 -13.38 12.22
N ASP A 104 12.73 -13.95 13.18
CA ASP A 104 11.92 -15.15 12.97
C ASP A 104 10.83 -14.92 11.93
N LEU A 105 10.17 -13.75 11.98
CA LEU A 105 9.15 -13.35 10.99
C LEU A 105 9.73 -13.34 9.57
N PHE A 106 10.89 -12.71 9.39
CA PHE A 106 11.56 -12.66 8.09
C PHE A 106 11.97 -14.07 7.60
N VAL A 107 12.52 -14.90 8.46
CA VAL A 107 12.90 -16.28 8.12
C VAL A 107 11.68 -17.08 7.65
N CYS A 108 10.56 -16.98 8.37
CA CYS A 108 9.32 -17.66 8.00
C CYS A 108 8.78 -17.19 6.64
N CYS A 109 8.76 -15.86 6.40
CA CYS A 109 8.23 -15.29 5.17
C CYS A 109 9.14 -15.54 3.95
N MET A 110 10.45 -15.36 4.09
CA MET A 110 11.39 -15.44 2.97
C MET A 110 11.78 -16.86 2.57
N ARG A 111 11.86 -17.79 3.50
CA ARG A 111 12.34 -19.16 3.21
C ARG A 111 11.30 -20.25 3.41
N ARG A 112 10.13 -19.94 3.95
CA ARG A 112 9.12 -20.94 4.36
C ARG A 112 9.72 -22.04 5.25
N ARG A 113 10.73 -21.70 6.07
CA ARG A 113 11.39 -22.61 7.02
C ARG A 113 10.85 -22.37 8.42
N PRO A 114 10.75 -23.41 9.25
CA PRO A 114 10.36 -23.25 10.65
C PRO A 114 11.34 -22.33 11.41
N ALA A 115 10.81 -21.45 12.25
CA ALA A 115 11.57 -20.45 13.00
C ALA A 115 12.57 -21.06 14.02
N PHE A 116 12.34 -22.31 14.46
CA PHE A 116 13.26 -23.00 15.39
C PHE A 116 14.62 -23.40 14.77
N LEU A 117 14.76 -23.31 13.45
CA LEU A 117 16.05 -23.53 12.78
C LEU A 117 16.86 -22.25 12.84
N ARG A 118 18.03 -22.31 13.49
CA ARG A 118 18.95 -21.16 13.60
C ARG A 118 19.16 -20.47 12.26
N THR A 119 19.04 -19.15 12.27
CA THR A 119 19.28 -18.29 11.11
C THR A 119 20.78 -18.34 10.74
N THR A 120 21.08 -18.47 9.46
CA THR A 120 22.45 -18.40 8.96
C THR A 120 22.94 -16.94 8.95
N LYS A 121 24.25 -16.73 9.08
CA LYS A 121 24.85 -15.38 8.99
C LYS A 121 24.42 -14.66 7.71
N THR A 122 24.44 -15.35 6.57
CA THR A 122 24.00 -14.80 5.27
C THR A 122 22.54 -14.35 5.29
N MET A 123 21.65 -15.13 5.94
CA MET A 123 20.24 -14.76 6.03
C MET A 123 20.05 -13.54 6.93
N ARG A 124 20.73 -13.50 8.08
CA ARG A 124 20.68 -12.35 8.97
C ARG A 124 21.18 -11.07 8.28
N THR A 125 22.27 -11.15 7.51
CA THR A 125 22.75 -10.01 6.70
C THR A 125 21.67 -9.54 5.73
N LYS A 126 21.02 -10.46 5.02
CA LYS A 126 19.94 -10.12 4.09
C LYS A 126 18.74 -9.46 4.80
N ILE A 127 18.38 -9.94 5.99
CA ILE A 127 17.32 -9.33 6.80
C ILE A 127 17.70 -7.90 7.21
N LEU A 128 18.95 -7.70 7.64
CA LEU A 128 19.45 -6.37 7.99
C LEU A 128 19.40 -5.42 6.79
N GLU A 129 19.76 -5.87 5.58
CA GLU A 129 19.62 -5.09 4.35
C GLU A 129 18.16 -4.72 4.06
N CYS A 130 17.21 -5.62 4.32
CA CYS A 130 15.78 -5.30 4.18
C CYS A 130 15.32 -4.24 5.19
N LEU A 131 15.74 -4.38 6.46
CA LEU A 131 15.41 -3.45 7.54
C LEU A 131 16.09 -2.09 7.38
N ASP A 132 17.28 -2.05 6.77
CA ASP A 132 18.01 -0.82 6.49
C ASP A 132 17.25 0.11 5.54
N ARG A 133 16.58 -0.44 4.53
CA ARG A 133 15.75 0.30 3.58
C ARG A 133 14.65 1.14 4.24
N VAL A 134 14.24 0.74 5.44
CA VAL A 134 13.14 1.37 6.21
C VAL A 134 13.61 1.92 7.57
N HIS A 135 14.92 2.09 7.74
CA HIS A 135 15.56 2.59 8.97
C HIS A 135 15.15 1.81 10.24
N ALA A 136 15.08 0.47 10.14
CA ALA A 136 14.59 -0.41 11.20
C ALA A 136 15.60 -1.51 11.63
N THR A 137 16.89 -1.37 11.32
CA THR A 137 17.93 -2.38 11.61
C THR A 137 18.03 -2.75 13.08
N GLY A 138 17.81 -1.78 13.99
CA GLY A 138 17.81 -1.99 15.45
C GLY A 138 16.66 -2.85 15.97
N LEU A 139 15.71 -3.22 15.12
CA LEU A 139 14.52 -3.99 15.52
C LEU A 139 14.70 -5.50 15.32
N ILE A 140 15.76 -5.97 14.66
CA ILE A 140 15.92 -7.36 14.23
C ILE A 140 15.77 -8.38 15.36
N ASP A 141 16.25 -8.08 16.57
CA ASP A 141 16.20 -8.96 17.73
C ASP A 141 14.99 -8.70 18.63
N LYS A 142 14.17 -7.66 18.35
CA LYS A 142 12.99 -7.37 19.14
C LYS A 142 11.87 -8.37 18.85
N ARG A 143 11.04 -8.65 19.86
CA ARG A 143 9.80 -9.42 19.68
C ARG A 143 8.77 -8.54 18.95
N ILE A 144 8.01 -9.14 18.05
CA ILE A 144 7.02 -8.40 17.25
C ILE A 144 5.93 -7.80 18.11
N GLY A 145 5.45 -8.54 19.12
CA GLY A 145 4.37 -8.11 20.00
C GLY A 145 4.69 -6.91 20.92
N VAL A 146 5.98 -6.50 21.02
CA VAL A 146 6.38 -5.33 21.84
C VAL A 146 6.77 -4.11 20.98
N LEU A 147 6.64 -4.22 19.66
CA LEU A 147 6.92 -3.09 18.77
C LEU A 147 5.83 -2.02 18.89
N SER A 148 6.22 -0.75 18.79
CA SER A 148 5.26 0.34 18.58
C SER A 148 4.57 0.21 17.23
N GLY A 149 3.44 0.89 17.02
CA GLY A 149 2.74 0.86 15.74
C GLY A 149 3.63 1.24 14.57
N GLY A 150 4.42 2.31 14.70
CA GLY A 150 5.37 2.75 13.67
C GLY A 150 6.52 1.77 13.44
N GLU A 151 7.09 1.16 14.50
CA GLU A 151 8.12 0.13 14.37
C GLU A 151 7.58 -1.10 13.63
N LEU A 152 6.37 -1.55 13.99
CA LEU A 152 5.72 -2.68 13.32
C LEU A 152 5.45 -2.37 11.84
N GLN A 153 4.95 -1.17 11.53
CA GLN A 153 4.72 -0.74 10.15
C GLN A 153 6.02 -0.77 9.33
N ARG A 154 7.14 -0.27 9.86
CA ARG A 154 8.46 -0.33 9.20
C ARG A 154 8.89 -1.78 8.93
N VAL A 155 8.71 -2.68 9.89
CA VAL A 155 9.03 -4.11 9.74
C VAL A 155 8.18 -4.76 8.65
N LEU A 156 6.87 -4.53 8.64
CA LEU A 156 5.97 -5.06 7.62
C LEU A 156 6.27 -4.50 6.22
N LEU A 157 6.61 -3.22 6.16
CA LEU A 157 7.04 -2.57 4.92
C LEU A 157 8.33 -3.19 4.38
N ALA A 158 9.33 -3.43 5.24
CA ALA A 158 10.56 -4.10 4.85
C ALA A 158 10.31 -5.51 4.28
N LEU A 159 9.37 -6.25 4.84
CA LEU A 159 8.93 -7.55 4.31
C LEU A 159 8.23 -7.42 2.95
N ALA A 160 7.34 -6.44 2.80
CA ALA A 160 6.61 -6.22 1.55
C ALA A 160 7.52 -5.73 0.41
N LEU A 161 8.70 -5.18 0.75
CA LEU A 161 9.73 -4.74 -0.19
C LEU A 161 10.74 -5.86 -0.56
N GLU A 162 10.54 -7.09 -0.11
CA GLU A 162 11.46 -8.19 -0.44
C GLU A 162 10.74 -9.38 -1.09
N PRO A 163 10.97 -9.62 -2.39
CA PRO A 163 11.77 -8.81 -3.32
C PRO A 163 11.10 -7.46 -3.65
N ILE A 164 11.88 -6.49 -4.11
CA ILE A 164 11.36 -5.16 -4.49
C ILE A 164 10.20 -5.34 -5.46
N PRO A 165 8.98 -4.88 -5.10
CA PRO A 165 7.80 -5.05 -5.94
C PRO A 165 7.69 -3.96 -7.01
N ASN A 166 6.83 -4.17 -8.00
CA ASN A 166 6.45 -3.13 -8.98
C ASN A 166 5.38 -2.19 -8.40
N ILE A 167 4.50 -2.77 -7.58
CA ILE A 167 3.42 -2.04 -6.92
C ILE A 167 3.41 -2.44 -5.45
N LEU A 168 3.38 -1.45 -4.58
CA LEU A 168 3.21 -1.61 -3.14
C LEU A 168 1.78 -1.20 -2.76
N ILE A 169 1.03 -2.13 -2.20
CA ILE A 169 -0.33 -1.88 -1.70
C ILE A 169 -0.27 -1.79 -0.19
N LEU A 170 -0.77 -0.68 0.36
CA LEU A 170 -0.78 -0.38 1.78
C LEU A 170 -2.21 -0.16 2.26
N ASP A 171 -2.69 -1.00 3.15
CA ASP A 171 -4.04 -0.87 3.71
C ASP A 171 -3.95 -0.15 5.07
N GLU A 172 -4.31 1.14 5.09
CA GLU A 172 -4.26 2.04 6.24
C GLU A 172 -2.89 2.07 6.98
N PRO A 173 -1.78 2.34 6.28
CA PRO A 173 -0.43 2.22 6.85
C PRO A 173 -0.14 3.20 7.99
N LEU A 174 -0.92 4.25 8.13
CA LEU A 174 -0.75 5.28 9.17
C LEU A 174 -1.56 4.97 10.44
N SER A 175 -2.38 3.91 10.45
CA SER A 175 -3.20 3.54 11.58
C SER A 175 -2.35 3.10 12.77
N GLY A 176 -2.59 3.70 13.95
CA GLY A 176 -1.83 3.38 15.16
C GLY A 176 -0.43 3.99 15.23
N VAL A 177 -0.09 4.88 14.30
CA VAL A 177 1.17 5.65 14.30
C VAL A 177 0.87 7.07 14.74
N ASP A 178 1.70 7.63 15.61
CA ASP A 178 1.58 9.03 16.07
C ASP A 178 1.90 10.01 14.93
N ILE A 179 1.54 11.29 15.11
CA ILE A 179 1.59 12.30 14.03
C ILE A 179 3.01 12.49 13.49
N GLU A 180 4.04 12.47 14.35
CA GLU A 180 5.44 12.59 13.95
C GLU A 180 5.87 11.36 13.13
N GLY A 181 5.59 10.17 13.63
CA GLY A 181 5.87 8.91 12.94
C GLY A 181 5.12 8.76 11.62
N GLN A 182 3.90 9.31 11.49
CA GLN A 182 3.16 9.34 10.22
C GLN A 182 3.91 10.15 9.16
N THR A 183 4.44 11.32 9.54
CA THR A 183 5.22 12.16 8.63
C THR A 183 6.49 11.45 8.20
N GLU A 184 7.24 10.86 9.14
CA GLU A 184 8.45 10.09 8.84
C GLU A 184 8.16 8.89 7.92
N LEU A 185 7.06 8.18 8.16
CA LEU A 185 6.66 7.03 7.33
C LEU A 185 6.33 7.47 5.91
N MET A 186 5.62 8.59 5.75
CA MET A 186 5.28 9.13 4.43
C MET A 186 6.50 9.68 3.68
N ASP A 187 7.41 10.37 4.36
CA ASP A 187 8.67 10.83 3.76
C ASP A 187 9.52 9.62 3.29
N MET A 188 9.61 8.57 4.09
CA MET A 188 10.29 7.32 3.73
C MET A 188 9.63 6.62 2.53
N LEU A 189 8.28 6.55 2.47
CA LEU A 189 7.56 5.98 1.34
C LEU A 189 7.81 6.78 0.04
N ASP A 190 7.88 8.11 0.13
CA ASP A 190 8.20 8.97 -1.03
C ASP A 190 9.65 8.76 -1.50
N GLU A 191 10.60 8.58 -0.59
CA GLU A 191 11.99 8.22 -0.91
C GLU A 191 12.10 6.86 -1.58
N LEU A 192 11.49 5.82 -0.99
CA LEU A 192 11.47 4.46 -1.56
C LEU A 192 10.87 4.43 -2.96
N ARG A 193 9.78 5.19 -3.19
CA ARG A 193 9.16 5.33 -4.48
C ARG A 193 10.10 5.89 -5.53
N GLN A 194 10.88 6.91 -5.17
CA GLN A 194 11.85 7.54 -6.08
C GLN A 194 13.07 6.66 -6.35
N VAL A 195 13.58 5.98 -5.32
CA VAL A 195 14.78 5.12 -5.43
C VAL A 195 14.50 3.88 -6.25
N TYR A 196 13.31 3.27 -6.10
CA TYR A 196 12.99 1.97 -6.70
C TYR A 196 11.99 2.05 -7.87
N ASP A 197 11.60 3.26 -8.32
CA ASP A 197 10.52 3.47 -9.33
C ASP A 197 9.24 2.70 -8.98
N LEU A 198 8.87 2.80 -7.71
CA LEU A 198 7.82 2.01 -7.08
C LEU A 198 6.47 2.74 -7.18
N SER A 199 5.44 2.07 -7.69
CA SER A 199 4.07 2.59 -7.59
C SER A 199 3.47 2.24 -6.25
N ILE A 200 2.82 3.18 -5.59
CA ILE A 200 2.19 2.99 -4.29
C ILE A 200 0.67 3.19 -4.42
N PHE A 201 -0.09 2.21 -3.96
CA PHE A 201 -1.53 2.30 -3.82
C PHE A 201 -1.90 2.13 -2.35
N MET A 202 -2.37 3.19 -1.70
CA MET A 202 -2.65 3.15 -0.27
C MET A 202 -4.06 3.56 0.07
N THR A 203 -4.67 2.92 1.07
CA THR A 203 -5.87 3.45 1.72
C THR A 203 -5.49 4.36 2.86
N THR A 204 -6.27 5.41 3.08
CA THR A 204 -6.09 6.29 4.23
C THR A 204 -7.40 6.98 4.62
N HIS A 205 -7.51 7.30 5.90
CA HIS A 205 -8.54 8.18 6.46
C HIS A 205 -7.97 9.57 6.83
N ASP A 206 -6.66 9.74 6.73
CA ASP A 206 -6.02 11.03 6.96
C ASP A 206 -5.86 11.79 5.64
N PHE A 207 -6.59 12.89 5.52
CA PHE A 207 -6.59 13.72 4.32
C PHE A 207 -5.51 14.79 4.34
N SER A 208 -4.89 15.06 5.50
CA SER A 208 -3.88 16.10 5.67
C SER A 208 -2.62 15.85 4.84
N MET A 209 -2.24 14.58 4.71
CA MET A 209 -1.06 14.14 3.97
C MET A 209 -1.25 14.07 2.45
N LEU A 210 -2.51 13.99 1.97
CA LEU A 210 -2.80 13.76 0.56
C LEU A 210 -2.22 14.83 -0.36
N ARG A 211 -2.35 16.11 0.02
CA ARG A 211 -1.86 17.23 -0.79
C ARG A 211 -0.34 17.24 -0.94
N ARG A 212 0.36 16.67 0.04
CA ARG A 212 1.82 16.67 0.06
C ARG A 212 2.41 15.49 -0.70
N TYR A 213 1.80 14.31 -0.59
CA TYR A 213 2.41 13.07 -1.05
C TYR A 213 1.71 12.40 -2.22
N ALA A 214 0.38 12.48 -2.31
CA ALA A 214 -0.34 11.79 -3.35
C ALA A 214 -0.29 12.53 -4.70
N ASP A 215 -0.02 11.78 -5.77
CA ASP A 215 -0.15 12.28 -7.14
C ASP A 215 -1.64 12.29 -7.55
N HIS A 216 -2.35 11.23 -7.15
CA HIS A 216 -3.79 11.10 -7.41
C HIS A 216 -4.53 10.59 -6.17
N VAL A 217 -5.78 11.00 -6.06
CA VAL A 217 -6.73 10.51 -5.06
C VAL A 217 -7.89 9.83 -5.78
N VAL A 218 -8.22 8.64 -5.32
CA VAL A 218 -9.40 7.89 -5.74
C VAL A 218 -10.41 7.95 -4.62
N LEU A 219 -11.51 8.66 -4.84
CA LEU A 219 -12.65 8.70 -3.94
C LEU A 219 -13.60 7.57 -4.32
N MET A 220 -13.86 6.70 -3.37
CA MET A 220 -14.84 5.62 -3.49
C MET A 220 -16.02 5.91 -2.55
N ASP A 221 -17.22 6.04 -3.13
CA ASP A 221 -18.47 6.13 -2.39
C ASP A 221 -19.44 5.08 -2.94
N LYS A 222 -19.58 3.99 -2.20
CA LYS A 222 -20.40 2.82 -2.61
C LYS A 222 -19.95 2.30 -3.98
N GLN A 223 -20.75 2.56 -5.02
CA GLN A 223 -20.46 2.11 -6.40
C GLN A 223 -19.87 3.24 -7.27
N ALA A 224 -19.74 4.45 -6.74
CA ALA A 224 -19.16 5.58 -7.46
C ALA A 224 -17.66 5.67 -7.17
N VAL A 225 -16.87 5.82 -8.23
CA VAL A 225 -15.42 6.04 -8.13
C VAL A 225 -15.07 7.28 -8.94
N THR A 226 -14.40 8.21 -8.27
CA THR A 226 -13.89 9.43 -8.91
C THR A 226 -12.41 9.54 -8.65
N MET A 227 -11.60 9.77 -9.68
CA MET A 227 -10.15 9.94 -9.59
C MET A 227 -9.75 11.34 -10.05
N GLY A 228 -8.79 11.94 -9.36
CA GLY A 228 -8.25 13.26 -9.70
C GLY A 228 -7.08 13.66 -8.81
N SER A 229 -6.58 14.89 -9.04
CA SER A 229 -5.59 15.46 -8.13
C SER A 229 -6.17 15.65 -6.72
N PRO A 230 -5.33 15.64 -5.67
CA PRO A 230 -5.79 15.82 -4.29
C PRO A 230 -6.70 17.04 -4.10
N ASP A 231 -6.31 18.19 -4.63
CA ASP A 231 -7.11 19.41 -4.51
C ASP A 231 -8.47 19.28 -5.19
N LYS A 232 -8.51 18.71 -6.40
CA LYS A 232 -9.77 18.53 -7.14
C LYS A 232 -10.74 17.61 -6.39
N ILE A 233 -10.25 16.54 -5.81
CA ILE A 233 -11.09 15.57 -5.07
C ILE A 233 -11.55 16.17 -3.74
N LEU A 234 -10.62 16.73 -2.94
CA LEU A 234 -10.94 17.26 -1.62
C LEU A 234 -11.90 18.47 -1.65
N GLN A 235 -11.95 19.22 -2.77
CA GLN A 235 -12.87 20.34 -2.98
C GLN A 235 -14.16 19.94 -3.69
N SER A 236 -14.33 18.67 -4.06
CA SER A 236 -15.49 18.22 -4.82
C SER A 236 -16.75 18.05 -3.95
N GLU A 237 -17.92 18.26 -4.55
CA GLU A 237 -19.19 17.93 -3.93
C GLU A 237 -19.29 16.44 -3.59
N ALA A 238 -18.70 15.57 -4.42
CA ALA A 238 -18.67 14.13 -4.18
C ALA A 238 -17.95 13.80 -2.86
N PHE A 239 -16.83 14.47 -2.56
CA PHE A 239 -16.12 14.31 -1.29
C PHE A 239 -16.96 14.80 -0.11
N SER A 240 -17.54 16.01 -0.22
CA SER A 240 -18.41 16.58 0.82
C SER A 240 -19.61 15.68 1.12
N ASN A 241 -20.23 15.13 0.08
CA ASN A 241 -21.37 14.22 0.22
C ASN A 241 -20.95 12.87 0.85
N ALA A 242 -19.83 12.28 0.40
CA ALA A 242 -19.34 10.99 0.89
C ALA A 242 -18.99 11.03 2.39
N PHE A 243 -18.45 12.15 2.87
CA PHE A 243 -18.04 12.31 4.27
C PHE A 243 -19.00 13.16 5.12
N GLY A 244 -20.14 13.58 4.58
CA GLY A 244 -21.17 14.33 5.30
C GLY A 244 -20.72 15.75 5.72
N LEU A 245 -19.73 16.31 5.03
CA LEU A 245 -19.20 17.65 5.31
C LEU A 245 -20.13 18.70 4.70
N LYS A 246 -20.98 19.33 5.54
CA LYS A 246 -21.82 20.48 5.11
C LYS A 246 -20.96 21.75 5.10
N GLY A 247 -20.59 22.22 3.90
CA GLY A 247 -19.85 23.48 3.70
C GLY A 247 -18.35 23.21 3.51
N GLY A 248 -17.80 23.69 2.38
CA GLY A 248 -16.42 23.42 1.98
C GLY A 248 -15.38 23.76 3.04
N ILE A 249 -14.30 23.01 3.00
CA ILE A 249 -13.06 23.28 3.76
C ILE A 249 -12.28 24.39 3.05
#